data_01bf3970e0a28ac88228ccc1ea7ed653
#
_entry.id   01bf3970e0a28ac88228ccc1ea7ed653
#
_cell.length_a   1.000
_cell.length_b   1.000
_cell.length_c   1.000
_cell.angle_alpha   90.00
_cell.angle_beta   90.00
_cell.angle_gamma   90.00
#
_symmetry.space_group_name_H-M   'P 1'
#
loop_
_entity.id
_entity.type
_entity.pdbx_description
1 polymer ?
#
loop_
_entity_poly.entity_id
_entity_poly.type
_entity_poly.pdbx_seq_one_letter_code
_entity_poly.pdbx_strand_id
1 'polypeptide(L)'
;MPLTDLTLAECLALRPDLDEPAGLDAFWQRTLDTTPDHPTAPRFTPVDTGLTQVTTYDAVVPGFAGEPVRGWLHLPAGAREPLGCVVEFLGYGRGRGLPHEQLLWAAAGYAHFLMDTRGQGWSTAAGDTPDTAPLSGSVPGFLTRGVESPQDHYYRRVFTDAVRCVEAVRAHPAVDPAKVVVTGVSQGGGIALATAALVPGLAGVMPDVPFLCDIRRAVRIADRPPYTEVAEYLRLHRDRAATVLDTLSHVDVALLASRATAPALFSIAMMDEICPPSTCFAAYHRYGGPKDLRVYEFNGHEGGGAHHRRAQLTWLRDLLTPPGPATAGAPAAPYDAQHA
;
A
#
# COMPACT_ATOMS: atom_id res chain seq x y z
N MET A 1 -9.91 -0.73 24.75
CA MET A 1 -10.53 -1.92 24.15
C MET A 1 -9.73 -3.13 24.58
N PRO A 2 -10.33 -4.30 24.81
CA PRO A 2 -9.53 -5.49 25.13
C PRO A 2 -8.67 -5.87 23.91
N LEU A 3 -7.48 -6.42 24.18
CA LEU A 3 -6.68 -7.06 23.15
C LEU A 3 -7.49 -8.23 22.56
N THR A 4 -7.76 -8.17 21.28
CA THR A 4 -8.53 -9.22 20.57
C THR A 4 -7.63 -10.21 19.84
N ASP A 5 -6.30 -10.01 19.89
CA ASP A 5 -5.28 -10.79 19.21
C ASP A 5 -4.11 -11.11 20.18
N LEU A 6 -3.00 -11.56 19.66
CA LEU A 6 -1.79 -11.88 20.40
C LEU A 6 -1.23 -10.64 21.14
N THR A 7 -0.59 -10.87 22.28
CA THR A 7 0.16 -9.83 22.98
C THR A 7 1.36 -9.36 22.15
N LEU A 8 1.92 -8.18 22.45
CA LEU A 8 3.10 -7.67 21.76
C LEU A 8 4.28 -8.67 21.83
N ALA A 9 4.50 -9.30 23.00
CA ALA A 9 5.56 -10.28 23.16
C ALA A 9 5.38 -11.50 22.25
N GLU A 10 4.15 -12.00 22.14
CA GLU A 10 3.82 -13.10 21.23
C GLU A 10 3.94 -12.68 19.76
N CYS A 11 3.50 -11.47 19.41
CA CYS A 11 3.67 -10.93 18.06
C CYS A 11 5.15 -10.77 17.68
N LEU A 12 6.00 -10.28 18.56
CA LEU A 12 7.45 -10.18 18.32
C LEU A 12 8.13 -11.55 18.18
N ALA A 13 7.63 -12.56 18.90
CA ALA A 13 8.13 -13.93 18.83
C ALA A 13 7.53 -14.75 17.67
N LEU A 14 6.50 -14.22 16.99
CA LEU A 14 5.76 -14.93 15.93
C LEU A 14 6.71 -15.39 14.83
N ARG A 15 6.54 -16.64 14.42
CA ARG A 15 7.18 -17.22 13.24
C ARG A 15 6.07 -17.68 12.31
N PRO A 16 5.63 -16.80 11.38
CA PRO A 16 4.50 -17.10 10.52
C PRO A 16 4.83 -18.28 9.60
N ASP A 17 4.05 -19.35 9.75
CA ASP A 17 4.07 -20.53 8.85
C ASP A 17 2.93 -20.33 7.84
N LEU A 18 3.29 -19.81 6.67
CA LEU A 18 2.34 -19.44 5.62
C LEU A 18 2.58 -20.33 4.39
N ASP A 19 1.55 -21.05 3.99
CA ASP A 19 1.54 -21.85 2.78
C ASP A 19 1.54 -20.93 1.54
N GLU A 20 2.65 -20.89 0.84
CA GLU A 20 2.78 -20.14 -0.41
C GLU A 20 2.19 -20.97 -1.57
N PRO A 21 1.31 -20.39 -2.41
CA PRO A 21 0.75 -21.10 -3.53
C PRO A 21 1.83 -21.42 -4.57
N ALA A 22 1.75 -22.62 -5.16
CA ALA A 22 2.70 -23.02 -6.18
C ALA A 22 2.68 -22.05 -7.37
N GLY A 23 3.86 -21.56 -7.76
CA GLY A 23 4.00 -20.70 -8.93
C GLY A 23 3.58 -19.24 -8.71
N LEU A 24 3.57 -18.74 -7.48
CA LEU A 24 3.23 -17.34 -7.14
C LEU A 24 4.06 -16.34 -7.96
N ASP A 25 5.37 -16.54 -8.05
CA ASP A 25 6.25 -15.66 -8.84
C ASP A 25 5.89 -15.69 -10.34
N ALA A 26 5.65 -16.88 -10.88
CA ALA A 26 5.25 -17.01 -12.28
C ALA A 26 3.86 -16.41 -12.55
N PHE A 27 2.95 -16.45 -11.58
CA PHE A 27 1.65 -15.79 -11.67
C PHE A 27 1.81 -14.26 -11.80
N TRP A 28 2.61 -13.65 -10.93
CA TRP A 28 2.83 -12.21 -10.96
C TRP A 28 3.66 -11.78 -12.16
N GLN A 29 4.69 -12.55 -12.55
CA GLN A 29 5.46 -12.27 -13.75
C GLN A 29 4.57 -12.25 -15.00
N ARG A 30 3.77 -13.29 -15.22
CA ARG A 30 2.81 -13.31 -16.36
C ARG A 30 1.80 -12.18 -16.29
N THR A 31 1.33 -11.81 -15.09
CA THR A 31 0.39 -10.70 -14.92
C THR A 31 1.01 -9.38 -15.37
N LEU A 32 2.25 -9.12 -14.99
CA LEU A 32 2.95 -7.87 -15.31
C LEU A 32 3.48 -7.83 -16.74
N ASP A 33 3.83 -8.98 -17.32
CA ASP A 33 4.27 -9.10 -18.71
C ASP A 33 3.12 -8.87 -19.73
N THR A 34 1.88 -8.93 -19.28
CA THR A 34 0.73 -8.67 -20.13
C THR A 34 0.74 -7.20 -20.58
N THR A 35 1.07 -6.98 -21.85
CA THR A 35 1.04 -5.66 -22.47
C THR A 35 -0.30 -5.43 -23.14
N PRO A 36 -0.94 -4.26 -22.99
CA PRO A 36 -2.15 -3.94 -23.73
C PRO A 36 -1.88 -3.90 -25.25
N ASP A 37 -2.85 -4.30 -26.05
CA ASP A 37 -2.76 -4.27 -27.52
C ASP A 37 -2.47 -2.87 -28.07
N HIS A 38 -2.92 -1.85 -27.36
CA HIS A 38 -2.70 -0.43 -27.68
C HIS A 38 -2.13 0.32 -26.46
N PRO A 39 -0.80 0.33 -26.26
CA PRO A 39 -0.19 1.02 -25.15
C PRO A 39 -0.44 2.53 -25.25
N THR A 40 -1.03 3.09 -24.21
CA THR A 40 -1.29 4.52 -24.08
C THR A 40 -0.23 5.13 -23.13
N ALA A 41 0.30 6.30 -23.46
CA ALA A 41 1.21 6.99 -22.58
C ALA A 41 0.46 7.60 -21.37
N PRO A 42 1.09 7.67 -20.19
CA PRO A 42 0.55 8.41 -19.06
C PRO A 42 0.33 9.88 -19.43
N ARG A 43 -0.75 10.48 -18.92
CA ARG A 43 -1.08 11.89 -19.15
C ARG A 43 -1.20 12.62 -17.83
N PHE A 44 -0.59 13.80 -17.75
CA PHE A 44 -0.63 14.70 -16.60
C PHE A 44 -1.16 16.07 -17.05
N THR A 45 -2.34 16.45 -16.60
CA THR A 45 -3.00 17.69 -17.01
C THR A 45 -3.03 18.66 -15.82
N PRO A 46 -2.48 19.89 -15.93
CA PRO A 46 -2.52 20.85 -14.83
C PRO A 46 -3.95 21.16 -14.38
N VAL A 47 -4.13 21.30 -13.07
CA VAL A 47 -5.40 21.66 -12.43
C VAL A 47 -5.20 22.92 -11.61
N ASP A 48 -6.07 23.90 -11.79
CA ASP A 48 -6.10 25.08 -10.92
C ASP A 48 -6.79 24.73 -9.60
N THR A 49 -6.02 24.71 -8.53
CA THR A 49 -6.48 24.43 -7.16
C THR A 49 -6.57 25.69 -6.30
N GLY A 50 -6.17 26.86 -6.82
CA GLY A 50 -6.00 28.07 -6.06
C GLY A 50 -4.78 28.07 -5.11
N LEU A 51 -4.00 26.99 -5.08
CA LEU A 51 -2.78 26.88 -4.25
C LEU A 51 -1.58 27.51 -4.97
N THR A 52 -0.76 28.26 -4.23
CA THR A 52 0.42 28.94 -4.78
C THR A 52 1.73 28.21 -4.53
N GLN A 53 1.76 27.29 -3.55
CA GLN A 53 2.98 26.57 -3.15
C GLN A 53 3.02 25.12 -3.69
N VAL A 54 1.95 24.66 -4.32
CA VAL A 54 1.84 23.32 -4.90
C VAL A 54 1.19 23.42 -6.28
N THR A 55 1.83 22.82 -7.27
CA THR A 55 1.24 22.60 -8.60
C THR A 55 0.64 21.20 -8.65
N THR A 56 -0.62 21.10 -9.03
CA THR A 56 -1.36 19.83 -9.07
C THR A 56 -1.70 19.44 -10.51
N TYR A 57 -1.58 18.15 -10.82
CA TYR A 57 -1.96 17.58 -12.09
C TYR A 57 -2.99 16.47 -11.90
N ASP A 58 -4.04 16.46 -12.73
CA ASP A 58 -4.88 15.29 -12.94
C ASP A 58 -4.10 14.27 -13.78
N ALA A 59 -3.79 13.15 -13.18
CA ALA A 59 -3.05 12.08 -13.80
C ALA A 59 -3.99 10.98 -14.31
N VAL A 60 -3.71 10.47 -15.51
CA VAL A 60 -4.32 9.28 -16.08
C VAL A 60 -3.20 8.33 -16.49
N VAL A 61 -3.11 7.20 -15.82
CA VAL A 61 -2.08 6.18 -16.04
C VAL A 61 -2.76 4.93 -16.60
N PRO A 62 -2.26 4.33 -17.69
CA PRO A 62 -2.74 3.03 -18.14
C PRO A 62 -2.33 1.95 -17.13
N GLY A 63 -3.33 1.38 -16.45
CA GLY A 63 -3.17 0.32 -15.44
C GLY A 63 -3.32 -1.08 -16.02
N PHE A 64 -3.96 -1.97 -15.24
CA PHE A 64 -4.26 -3.33 -15.69
C PHE A 64 -5.01 -3.33 -17.02
N ALA A 65 -4.55 -4.12 -17.98
CA ALA A 65 -5.09 -4.22 -19.34
C ALA A 65 -5.17 -2.87 -20.09
N GLY A 66 -4.39 -1.87 -19.70
CA GLY A 66 -4.42 -0.54 -20.29
C GLY A 66 -5.58 0.34 -19.84
N GLU A 67 -6.39 -0.12 -18.91
CA GLU A 67 -7.52 0.64 -18.36
C GLU A 67 -7.04 1.89 -17.60
N PRO A 68 -7.77 3.03 -17.70
CA PRO A 68 -7.33 4.27 -17.10
C PRO A 68 -7.42 4.23 -15.57
N VAL A 69 -6.30 4.46 -14.92
CA VAL A 69 -6.20 4.72 -13.48
C VAL A 69 -5.99 6.20 -13.25
N ARG A 70 -6.84 6.81 -12.45
CA ARG A 70 -6.74 8.23 -12.08
C ARG A 70 -5.78 8.42 -10.90
N GLY A 71 -5.24 9.61 -10.79
CA GLY A 71 -4.42 10.02 -9.64
C GLY A 71 -4.25 11.53 -9.58
N TRP A 72 -3.69 11.99 -8.46
CA TRP A 72 -3.20 13.36 -8.36
C TRP A 72 -1.67 13.33 -8.30
N LEU A 73 -1.01 14.16 -9.10
CA LEU A 73 0.41 14.45 -8.93
C LEU A 73 0.56 15.87 -8.40
N HIS A 74 1.11 15.99 -7.19
CA HIS A 74 1.41 17.26 -6.56
C HIS A 74 2.92 17.51 -6.58
N LEU A 75 3.31 18.66 -7.07
CA LEU A 75 4.71 19.10 -7.12
C LEU A 75 4.87 20.39 -6.31
N PRO A 76 5.91 20.51 -5.46
CA PRO A 76 6.29 21.78 -4.86
C PRO A 76 6.50 22.84 -5.93
N ALA A 77 5.92 24.02 -5.77
CA ALA A 77 6.08 25.11 -6.72
C ALA A 77 7.53 25.56 -6.82
N GLY A 78 8.00 25.77 -8.05
CA GLY A 78 9.36 26.30 -8.31
C GLY A 78 10.49 25.27 -8.12
N ALA A 79 10.20 23.99 -7.99
CA ALA A 79 11.23 22.94 -8.00
C ALA A 79 12.02 22.99 -9.32
N ARG A 80 13.36 23.01 -9.23
CA ARG A 80 14.26 23.13 -10.40
C ARG A 80 14.94 21.82 -10.75
N GLU A 81 15.10 20.93 -9.78
CA GLU A 81 15.75 19.61 -9.93
C GLU A 81 14.72 18.52 -9.78
N PRO A 82 14.94 17.33 -10.35
CA PRO A 82 14.08 16.19 -10.11
C PRO A 82 13.98 15.86 -8.62
N LEU A 83 12.76 15.65 -8.16
CA LEU A 83 12.42 15.45 -6.75
C LEU A 83 12.38 13.97 -6.37
N GLY A 84 12.70 13.64 -5.12
CA GLY A 84 12.23 12.39 -4.53
C GLY A 84 10.70 12.37 -4.55
N CYS A 85 10.11 11.20 -4.80
CA CYS A 85 8.67 11.06 -4.94
C CYS A 85 8.08 10.07 -3.93
N VAL A 86 6.98 10.46 -3.30
CA VAL A 86 6.14 9.56 -2.50
C VAL A 86 4.92 9.17 -3.33
N VAL A 87 4.77 7.87 -3.59
CA VAL A 87 3.57 7.28 -4.21
C VAL A 87 2.70 6.75 -3.08
N GLU A 88 1.52 7.34 -2.90
CA GLU A 88 0.60 7.00 -1.82
C GLU A 88 -0.60 6.21 -2.36
N PHE A 89 -0.94 5.12 -1.67
CA PHE A 89 -2.09 4.27 -1.94
C PHE A 89 -3.14 4.43 -0.85
N LEU A 90 -4.40 4.32 -1.23
CA LEU A 90 -5.55 4.66 -0.39
C LEU A 90 -6.07 3.47 0.42
N GLY A 91 -6.64 3.77 1.58
CA GLY A 91 -7.38 2.82 2.40
C GLY A 91 -8.68 2.33 1.74
N TYR A 92 -9.23 1.24 2.26
CA TYR A 92 -10.43 0.59 1.72
C TYR A 92 -11.64 1.53 1.69
N GLY A 93 -12.29 1.59 0.55
CA GLY A 93 -13.47 2.45 0.33
C GLY A 93 -13.18 3.92 0.08
N ARG A 94 -11.92 4.35 0.14
CA ARG A 94 -11.55 5.73 -0.08
C ARG A 94 -11.16 5.97 -1.53
N GLY A 95 -11.65 7.05 -2.13
CA GLY A 95 -11.19 7.58 -3.41
C GLY A 95 -10.19 8.70 -3.24
N ARG A 96 -9.66 9.21 -4.35
CA ARG A 96 -8.62 10.25 -4.39
C ARG A 96 -9.07 11.63 -3.88
N GLY A 97 -10.38 11.85 -3.75
CA GLY A 97 -10.95 13.11 -3.29
C GLY A 97 -10.59 14.31 -4.17
N LEU A 98 -10.58 15.49 -3.57
CA LEU A 98 -10.32 16.75 -4.26
C LEU A 98 -8.80 17.04 -4.37
N PRO A 99 -8.38 17.78 -5.41
CA PRO A 99 -6.96 17.98 -5.74
C PRO A 99 -6.17 18.85 -4.73
N HIS A 100 -6.80 19.35 -3.69
CA HIS A 100 -6.17 20.18 -2.65
C HIS A 100 -6.15 19.55 -1.25
N GLU A 101 -6.52 18.26 -1.12
CA GLU A 101 -6.68 17.63 0.21
C GLU A 101 -5.41 16.96 0.73
N GLN A 102 -4.67 16.25 -0.11
CA GLN A 102 -3.55 15.39 0.30
C GLN A 102 -2.19 16.05 -0.02
N LEU A 103 -1.76 17.01 0.77
CA LEU A 103 -0.63 17.89 0.42
C LEU A 103 0.62 17.69 1.27
N LEU A 104 0.60 16.79 2.27
CA LEU A 104 1.69 16.65 3.24
C LEU A 104 3.06 16.48 2.59
N TRP A 105 3.16 15.54 1.66
CA TRP A 105 4.44 15.21 1.04
C TRP A 105 4.93 16.33 0.11
N ALA A 106 4.04 16.96 -0.63
CA ALA A 106 4.38 18.13 -1.46
C ALA A 106 4.80 19.32 -0.60
N ALA A 107 4.11 19.57 0.52
CA ALA A 107 4.50 20.61 1.48
C ALA A 107 5.85 20.31 2.16
N ALA A 108 6.25 19.04 2.26
CA ALA A 108 7.56 18.61 2.76
C ALA A 108 8.67 18.65 1.70
N GLY A 109 8.36 19.04 0.45
CA GLY A 109 9.34 19.21 -0.62
C GLY A 109 9.51 18.01 -1.56
N TYR A 110 8.66 17.00 -1.47
CA TYR A 110 8.67 15.84 -2.35
C TYR A 110 7.61 15.95 -3.45
N ALA A 111 7.84 15.35 -4.60
CA ALA A 111 6.74 15.01 -5.50
C ALA A 111 5.81 14.01 -4.78
N HIS A 112 4.51 14.19 -4.93
CA HIS A 112 3.54 13.28 -4.32
C HIS A 112 2.55 12.78 -5.38
N PHE A 113 2.51 11.48 -5.59
CA PHE A 113 1.52 10.84 -6.46
C PHE A 113 0.54 10.05 -5.62
N LEU A 114 -0.74 10.44 -5.67
CA LEU A 114 -1.84 9.76 -5.00
C LEU A 114 -2.61 8.93 -6.03
N MET A 115 -2.56 7.59 -5.93
CA MET A 115 -3.30 6.69 -6.79
C MET A 115 -4.75 6.55 -6.35
N ASP A 116 -5.69 6.72 -7.26
CA ASP A 116 -7.10 6.43 -7.05
C ASP A 116 -7.39 4.95 -7.26
N THR A 117 -7.89 4.28 -6.23
CA THR A 117 -8.10 2.82 -6.27
C THR A 117 -9.36 2.49 -7.08
N ARG A 118 -9.21 1.71 -8.15
CA ARG A 118 -10.31 1.33 -9.06
C ARG A 118 -11.57 0.85 -8.34
N GLY A 119 -12.72 1.35 -8.77
CA GLY A 119 -14.03 0.95 -8.26
C GLY A 119 -14.35 1.36 -6.84
N GLN A 120 -13.44 2.05 -6.14
CA GLN A 120 -13.65 2.51 -4.76
C GLN A 120 -13.97 4.01 -4.70
N GLY A 121 -14.42 4.50 -3.55
CA GLY A 121 -14.79 5.89 -3.36
C GLY A 121 -16.20 6.08 -2.76
N TRP A 122 -16.60 5.18 -1.84
CA TRP A 122 -17.92 5.28 -1.19
C TRP A 122 -17.85 5.72 0.28
N SER A 123 -16.64 5.81 0.87
CA SER A 123 -16.51 6.13 2.29
C SER A 123 -16.28 7.63 2.52
N THR A 124 -15.04 8.05 2.70
CA THR A 124 -14.70 9.43 3.12
C THR A 124 -14.37 10.38 1.97
N ALA A 125 -14.03 9.85 0.78
CA ALA A 125 -13.73 10.66 -0.40
C ALA A 125 -14.13 9.91 -1.67
N ALA A 126 -14.60 10.64 -2.68
CA ALA A 126 -15.00 10.07 -3.96
C ALA A 126 -13.80 9.59 -4.78
N GLY A 127 -14.00 8.53 -5.56
CA GLY A 127 -13.06 8.03 -6.54
C GLY A 127 -13.54 8.29 -7.96
N ASP A 128 -12.60 8.35 -8.91
CA ASP A 128 -12.85 8.61 -10.33
C ASP A 128 -12.32 7.50 -11.24
N THR A 129 -11.72 6.46 -10.67
CA THR A 129 -11.24 5.30 -11.41
C THR A 129 -12.31 4.21 -11.42
N PRO A 130 -12.96 3.92 -12.55
CA PRO A 130 -13.94 2.84 -12.61
C PRO A 130 -13.25 1.48 -12.52
N ASP A 131 -13.95 0.46 -11.98
CA ASP A 131 -13.59 -0.94 -12.21
C ASP A 131 -14.44 -1.44 -13.38
N THR A 132 -13.78 -1.74 -14.49
CA THR A 132 -14.45 -2.15 -15.73
C THR A 132 -14.79 -3.65 -15.76
N ALA A 133 -14.30 -4.43 -14.80
CA ALA A 133 -14.77 -5.80 -14.62
C ALA A 133 -16.29 -5.80 -14.36
N PRO A 134 -17.05 -6.75 -14.91
CA PRO A 134 -18.49 -6.59 -15.04
C PRO A 134 -19.18 -6.31 -13.70
N LEU A 135 -19.90 -5.19 -13.68
CA LEU A 135 -21.08 -4.94 -12.87
C LEU A 135 -20.87 -4.74 -11.37
N SER A 136 -20.12 -3.74 -10.95
CA SER A 136 -20.29 -3.36 -9.56
C SER A 136 -20.21 -1.85 -9.34
N GLY A 137 -21.25 -1.33 -8.72
CA GLY A 137 -21.18 -0.01 -8.10
C GLY A 137 -20.06 0.04 -7.06
N SER A 138 -19.73 1.24 -6.63
CA SER A 138 -18.73 1.48 -5.59
C SER A 138 -19.33 1.13 -4.22
N VAL A 139 -19.40 -0.17 -3.92
CA VAL A 139 -19.96 -0.72 -2.66
C VAL A 139 -18.99 -1.77 -2.09
N PRO A 140 -18.99 -2.02 -0.75
CA PRO A 140 -18.16 -3.05 -0.12
C PRO A 140 -18.27 -4.43 -0.79
N GLY A 141 -17.30 -5.31 -0.54
CA GLY A 141 -17.24 -6.66 -1.13
C GLY A 141 -16.04 -6.88 -2.05
N PHE A 142 -15.06 -5.97 -2.04
CA PHE A 142 -13.92 -6.05 -2.94
C PHE A 142 -12.99 -7.23 -2.64
N LEU A 143 -12.96 -7.71 -1.40
CA LEU A 143 -12.14 -8.87 -1.05
C LEU A 143 -12.70 -10.18 -1.63
N THR A 144 -13.96 -10.21 -1.99
CA THR A 144 -14.62 -11.38 -2.61
C THR A 144 -14.84 -11.26 -4.11
N ARG A 145 -14.51 -10.12 -4.73
CA ARG A 145 -14.66 -9.95 -6.19
C ARG A 145 -13.67 -10.81 -6.97
N GLY A 146 -14.17 -11.78 -7.72
CA GLY A 146 -13.38 -12.74 -8.47
C GLY A 146 -12.67 -13.75 -7.57
N VAL A 147 -13.15 -14.00 -6.34
CA VAL A 147 -12.49 -14.82 -5.32
C VAL A 147 -12.36 -16.30 -5.66
N GLU A 148 -13.03 -16.77 -6.71
CA GLU A 148 -12.95 -18.17 -7.16
C GLU A 148 -11.77 -18.45 -8.10
N SER A 149 -11.06 -17.38 -8.55
CA SER A 149 -9.93 -17.52 -9.48
C SER A 149 -8.89 -16.42 -9.21
N PRO A 150 -7.61 -16.76 -9.03
CA PRO A 150 -6.55 -15.76 -8.88
C PRO A 150 -6.48 -14.80 -10.09
N GLN A 151 -6.81 -15.28 -11.30
CA GLN A 151 -6.80 -14.52 -12.53
C GLN A 151 -7.88 -13.43 -12.56
N ASP A 152 -9.00 -13.66 -11.90
CA ASP A 152 -10.16 -12.76 -11.89
C ASP A 152 -10.20 -11.87 -10.65
N HIS A 153 -9.35 -12.15 -9.65
CA HIS A 153 -9.39 -11.48 -8.37
C HIS A 153 -9.11 -9.98 -8.49
N TYR A 154 -9.88 -9.19 -7.77
CA TYR A 154 -9.83 -7.72 -7.79
C TYR A 154 -8.43 -7.18 -7.48
N TYR A 155 -7.75 -7.68 -6.44
CA TYR A 155 -6.42 -7.18 -6.05
C TYR A 155 -5.31 -7.53 -7.06
N ARG A 156 -5.49 -8.51 -7.94
CA ARG A 156 -4.59 -8.70 -9.09
C ARG A 156 -4.56 -7.43 -9.95
N ARG A 157 -5.73 -6.84 -10.21
CA ARG A 157 -5.84 -5.60 -10.99
C ARG A 157 -5.26 -4.41 -10.24
N VAL A 158 -5.60 -4.26 -8.96
CA VAL A 158 -5.13 -3.14 -8.12
C VAL A 158 -3.61 -3.14 -7.96
N PHE A 159 -2.98 -4.30 -7.73
CA PHE A 159 -1.53 -4.37 -7.59
C PHE A 159 -0.82 -4.10 -8.93
N THR A 160 -1.41 -4.53 -10.05
CA THR A 160 -0.91 -4.15 -11.37
C THR A 160 -1.01 -2.64 -11.60
N ASP A 161 -2.13 -2.01 -11.24
CA ASP A 161 -2.29 -0.56 -11.32
C ASP A 161 -1.22 0.18 -10.53
N ALA A 162 -0.94 -0.28 -9.31
CA ALA A 162 0.08 0.32 -8.46
C ALA A 162 1.48 0.23 -9.08
N VAL A 163 1.83 -0.93 -9.65
CA VAL A 163 3.10 -1.10 -10.41
C VAL A 163 3.16 -0.10 -11.57
N ARG A 164 2.11 -0.03 -12.40
CA ARG A 164 2.06 0.89 -13.55
C ARG A 164 2.10 2.36 -13.14
N CYS A 165 1.49 2.73 -12.01
CA CYS A 165 1.60 4.08 -11.48
C CYS A 165 3.03 4.42 -11.05
N VAL A 166 3.76 3.51 -10.41
CA VAL A 166 5.18 3.72 -10.08
C VAL A 166 6.02 3.87 -11.35
N GLU A 167 5.80 3.05 -12.36
CA GLU A 167 6.51 3.16 -13.66
C GLU A 167 6.25 4.53 -14.33
N ALA A 168 4.98 4.97 -14.35
CA ALA A 168 4.60 6.27 -14.91
C ALA A 168 5.23 7.44 -14.16
N VAL A 169 5.28 7.37 -12.83
CA VAL A 169 5.89 8.40 -11.97
C VAL A 169 7.41 8.45 -12.19
N ARG A 170 8.08 7.30 -12.29
CA ARG A 170 9.52 7.23 -12.60
C ARG A 170 9.88 7.83 -13.95
N ALA A 171 8.97 7.77 -14.91
CA ALA A 171 9.15 8.39 -16.23
C ALA A 171 8.84 9.89 -16.27
N HIS A 172 8.28 10.46 -15.20
CA HIS A 172 7.92 11.88 -15.16
C HIS A 172 9.16 12.76 -14.96
N PRO A 173 9.39 13.82 -15.76
CA PRO A 173 10.64 14.60 -15.76
C PRO A 173 10.92 15.33 -14.43
N ALA A 174 9.90 15.60 -13.62
CA ALA A 174 10.08 16.24 -12.31
C ALA A 174 10.45 15.24 -11.18
N VAL A 175 10.59 13.94 -11.48
CA VAL A 175 10.85 12.89 -10.47
C VAL A 175 12.22 12.28 -10.69
N ASP A 176 13.00 12.13 -9.61
CA ASP A 176 14.19 11.31 -9.60
C ASP A 176 13.78 9.83 -9.50
N PRO A 177 13.95 9.03 -10.56
CA PRO A 177 13.48 7.64 -10.59
C PRO A 177 14.16 6.74 -9.55
N ALA A 178 15.31 7.12 -9.03
CA ALA A 178 16.04 6.39 -7.99
C ALA A 178 15.52 6.72 -6.58
N LYS A 179 14.69 7.77 -6.43
CA LYS A 179 14.19 8.27 -5.13
C LYS A 179 12.68 8.13 -5.00
N VAL A 180 12.12 7.03 -5.47
CA VAL A 180 10.69 6.75 -5.36
C VAL A 180 10.43 5.86 -4.14
N VAL A 181 9.57 6.34 -3.24
CA VAL A 181 9.12 5.67 -2.02
C VAL A 181 7.62 5.40 -2.14
N VAL A 182 7.16 4.25 -1.69
CA VAL A 182 5.73 3.91 -1.68
C VAL A 182 5.19 3.89 -0.25
N THR A 183 3.95 4.34 -0.06
CA THR A 183 3.32 4.42 1.27
C THR A 183 1.81 4.19 1.20
N GLY A 184 1.22 3.93 2.33
CA GLY A 184 -0.23 3.87 2.49
C GLY A 184 -0.65 3.29 3.83
N VAL A 185 -1.91 3.54 4.19
CA VAL A 185 -2.51 3.06 5.43
C VAL A 185 -3.49 1.94 5.10
N SER A 186 -3.53 0.88 5.91
CA SER A 186 -4.52 -0.20 5.76
C SER A 186 -4.39 -0.89 4.39
N GLN A 187 -5.43 -0.86 3.56
CA GLN A 187 -5.36 -1.32 2.17
C GLN A 187 -4.18 -0.66 1.43
N GLY A 188 -3.97 0.63 1.62
CA GLY A 188 -2.85 1.34 1.02
C GLY A 188 -1.50 0.77 1.47
N GLY A 189 -1.36 0.39 2.74
CA GLY A 189 -0.18 -0.29 3.28
C GLY A 189 0.05 -1.67 2.65
N GLY A 190 -1.02 -2.42 2.44
CA GLY A 190 -0.96 -3.70 1.71
C GLY A 190 -0.54 -3.51 0.24
N ILE A 191 -1.12 -2.52 -0.45
CA ILE A 191 -0.74 -2.19 -1.84
C ILE A 191 0.74 -1.74 -1.90
N ALA A 192 1.21 -0.96 -0.91
CA ALA A 192 2.61 -0.54 -0.83
C ALA A 192 3.56 -1.74 -0.68
N LEU A 193 3.22 -2.73 0.16
CA LEU A 193 4.00 -3.96 0.32
C LEU A 193 4.01 -4.81 -0.95
N ALA A 194 2.84 -4.99 -1.60
CA ALA A 194 2.75 -5.69 -2.88
C ALA A 194 3.60 -5.00 -3.96
N THR A 195 3.51 -3.67 -4.03
CA THR A 195 4.30 -2.87 -4.97
C THR A 195 5.80 -3.03 -4.70
N ALA A 196 6.21 -3.03 -3.42
CA ALA A 196 7.62 -3.24 -3.05
C ALA A 196 8.16 -4.63 -3.43
N ALA A 197 7.30 -5.64 -3.41
CA ALA A 197 7.65 -6.98 -3.84
C ALA A 197 7.73 -7.13 -5.37
N LEU A 198 6.96 -6.35 -6.10
CA LEU A 198 6.79 -6.46 -7.56
C LEU A 198 7.62 -5.45 -8.36
N VAL A 199 8.04 -4.35 -7.74
CA VAL A 199 8.81 -3.27 -8.40
C VAL A 199 10.21 -3.20 -7.83
N PRO A 200 11.24 -3.51 -8.62
CA PRO A 200 12.62 -3.42 -8.15
C PRO A 200 13.07 -1.96 -8.00
N GLY A 201 14.05 -1.74 -7.11
CA GLY A 201 14.76 -0.47 -7.00
C GLY A 201 13.90 0.68 -6.44
N LEU A 202 12.92 0.40 -5.59
CA LEU A 202 12.30 1.44 -4.76
C LEU A 202 13.30 1.94 -3.73
N ALA A 203 13.27 3.24 -3.45
CA ALA A 203 14.12 3.83 -2.42
C ALA A 203 13.65 3.48 -1.00
N GLY A 204 12.33 3.27 -0.81
CA GLY A 204 11.78 2.89 0.48
C GLY A 204 10.31 2.53 0.45
N VAL A 205 9.84 1.99 1.55
CA VAL A 205 8.43 1.57 1.74
C VAL A 205 7.96 1.97 3.13
N MET A 206 6.79 2.58 3.24
CA MET A 206 6.18 2.97 4.53
C MET A 206 4.76 2.38 4.64
N PRO A 207 4.62 1.09 5.01
CA PRO A 207 3.32 0.44 5.17
C PRO A 207 2.78 0.67 6.58
N ASP A 208 1.63 1.36 6.69
CA ASP A 208 0.99 1.63 7.97
C ASP A 208 -0.17 0.66 8.19
N VAL A 209 -0.18 -0.06 9.32
CA VAL A 209 -1.21 -1.04 9.70
C VAL A 209 -1.72 -1.84 8.48
N PRO A 210 -0.83 -2.54 7.76
CA PRO A 210 -1.12 -3.03 6.42
C PRO A 210 -2.21 -4.10 6.42
N PHE A 211 -3.20 -3.92 5.52
CA PHE A 211 -4.24 -4.90 5.20
C PHE A 211 -3.71 -5.96 4.23
N LEU A 212 -4.45 -7.04 4.02
CA LEU A 212 -4.11 -8.19 3.15
C LEU A 212 -2.90 -9.00 3.63
N CYS A 213 -2.60 -8.97 4.93
CA CYS A 213 -1.52 -9.74 5.53
C CYS A 213 -2.09 -11.00 6.19
N ASP A 214 -1.47 -12.16 5.95
CA ASP A 214 -1.90 -13.45 6.50
C ASP A 214 -3.44 -13.59 6.46
N ILE A 215 -3.97 -13.51 5.25
CA ILE A 215 -5.42 -13.41 5.02
C ILE A 215 -6.14 -14.63 5.60
N ARG A 216 -5.51 -15.81 5.54
CA ARG A 216 -6.08 -17.04 6.10
C ARG A 216 -6.32 -16.95 7.61
N ARG A 217 -5.40 -16.32 8.35
CA ARG A 217 -5.56 -16.03 9.77
C ARG A 217 -6.54 -14.89 9.99
N ALA A 218 -6.38 -13.79 9.27
CA ALA A 218 -7.20 -12.59 9.40
C ALA A 218 -8.69 -12.88 9.27
N VAL A 219 -9.10 -13.67 8.27
CA VAL A 219 -10.52 -14.09 8.07
C VAL A 219 -11.10 -14.84 9.28
N ARG A 220 -10.25 -15.50 10.09
CA ARG A 220 -10.71 -16.27 11.26
C ARG A 220 -10.79 -15.46 12.54
N ILE A 221 -10.00 -14.39 12.66
CA ILE A 221 -9.87 -13.64 13.93
C ILE A 221 -10.45 -12.23 13.85
N ALA A 222 -10.58 -11.62 12.66
CA ALA A 222 -11.17 -10.31 12.52
C ALA A 222 -12.69 -10.38 12.65
N ASP A 223 -13.27 -9.46 13.41
CA ASP A 223 -14.72 -9.30 13.59
C ASP A 223 -15.29 -8.10 12.82
N ARG A 224 -14.45 -7.42 12.06
CA ARG A 224 -14.78 -6.23 11.27
C ARG A 224 -14.48 -6.41 9.78
N PRO A 225 -15.25 -5.74 8.91
CA PRO A 225 -14.89 -5.69 7.48
C PRO A 225 -13.54 -4.98 7.29
N PRO A 226 -12.80 -5.30 6.19
CA PRO A 226 -13.22 -6.13 5.06
C PRO A 226 -12.99 -7.65 5.20
N TYR A 227 -12.26 -8.15 6.20
CA TYR A 227 -11.99 -9.58 6.32
C TYR A 227 -13.25 -10.42 6.54
N THR A 228 -14.26 -9.86 7.23
CA THR A 228 -15.55 -10.53 7.42
C THR A 228 -16.33 -10.76 6.13
N GLU A 229 -16.05 -10.02 5.05
CA GLU A 229 -16.63 -10.27 3.71
C GLU A 229 -16.35 -11.71 3.23
N VAL A 230 -15.11 -12.20 3.47
CA VAL A 230 -14.74 -13.58 3.12
C VAL A 230 -15.40 -14.60 4.04
N ALA A 231 -15.45 -14.33 5.34
CA ALA A 231 -16.09 -15.21 6.30
C ALA A 231 -17.60 -15.35 6.01
N GLU A 232 -18.26 -14.25 5.67
CA GLU A 232 -19.68 -14.23 5.28
C GLU A 232 -19.92 -14.99 3.98
N TYR A 233 -19.07 -14.81 2.98
CA TYR A 233 -19.13 -15.56 1.75
C TYR A 233 -18.98 -17.07 2.01
N LEU A 234 -17.95 -17.48 2.76
CA LEU A 234 -17.69 -18.89 3.07
C LEU A 234 -18.74 -19.54 3.99
N ARG A 235 -19.42 -18.76 4.81
CA ARG A 235 -20.54 -19.25 5.61
C ARG A 235 -21.68 -19.81 4.75
N LEU A 236 -21.85 -19.25 3.56
CA LEU A 236 -22.87 -19.68 2.58
C LEU A 236 -22.28 -20.69 1.57
N HIS A 237 -21.05 -20.50 1.14
CA HIS A 237 -20.37 -21.31 0.12
C HIS A 237 -19.30 -22.22 0.76
N ARG A 238 -19.75 -23.17 1.62
CA ARG A 238 -18.88 -23.98 2.48
C ARG A 238 -17.91 -24.88 1.74
N ASP A 239 -18.31 -25.36 0.57
CA ASP A 239 -17.52 -26.20 -0.33
C ASP A 239 -16.42 -25.44 -1.08
N ARG A 240 -16.44 -24.10 -1.03
CA ARG A 240 -15.50 -23.24 -1.74
C ARG A 240 -14.28 -22.81 -0.92
N ALA A 241 -14.20 -23.19 0.36
CA ALA A 241 -13.18 -22.67 1.26
C ALA A 241 -11.75 -22.91 0.76
N ALA A 242 -11.45 -24.06 0.22
CA ALA A 242 -10.12 -24.37 -0.33
C ALA A 242 -9.77 -23.46 -1.52
N THR A 243 -10.67 -23.34 -2.51
CA THR A 243 -10.49 -22.51 -3.70
C THR A 243 -10.35 -21.03 -3.33
N VAL A 244 -11.21 -20.53 -2.46
CA VAL A 244 -11.20 -19.12 -2.02
C VAL A 244 -9.90 -18.77 -1.30
N LEU A 245 -9.45 -19.60 -0.36
CA LEU A 245 -8.22 -19.37 0.38
C LEU A 245 -6.97 -19.54 -0.49
N ASP A 246 -7.00 -20.42 -1.50
CA ASP A 246 -5.94 -20.52 -2.50
C ASP A 246 -5.89 -19.23 -3.37
N THR A 247 -7.03 -18.77 -3.87
CA THR A 247 -7.10 -17.50 -4.62
C THR A 247 -6.54 -16.32 -3.81
N LEU A 248 -6.95 -16.19 -2.55
CA LEU A 248 -6.52 -15.12 -1.68
C LEU A 248 -5.03 -15.19 -1.34
N SER A 249 -4.42 -16.38 -1.33
CA SER A 249 -2.99 -16.54 -1.11
C SER A 249 -2.14 -15.89 -2.21
N HIS A 250 -2.66 -15.74 -3.44
CA HIS A 250 -1.97 -15.05 -4.54
C HIS A 250 -1.88 -13.53 -4.35
N VAL A 251 -2.71 -12.96 -3.49
CA VAL A 251 -2.74 -11.52 -3.16
C VAL A 251 -2.42 -11.25 -1.69
N ASP A 252 -2.00 -12.26 -0.94
CA ASP A 252 -1.56 -12.10 0.45
C ASP A 252 -0.19 -11.43 0.49
N VAL A 253 -0.16 -10.21 1.04
CA VAL A 253 1.08 -9.42 1.02
C VAL A 253 2.10 -9.89 2.03
N ALA A 254 1.72 -10.70 3.04
CA ALA A 254 2.70 -11.36 3.90
C ALA A 254 3.48 -12.43 3.15
N LEU A 255 2.87 -13.09 2.16
CA LEU A 255 3.57 -14.00 1.26
C LEU A 255 4.49 -13.25 0.28
N LEU A 256 4.03 -12.14 -0.27
CA LEU A 256 4.81 -11.32 -1.20
C LEU A 256 5.98 -10.59 -0.52
N ALA A 257 5.85 -10.23 0.76
CA ALA A 257 6.81 -9.38 1.48
C ALA A 257 8.26 -9.88 1.47
N SER A 258 8.48 -11.19 1.36
CA SER A 258 9.84 -11.79 1.30
C SER A 258 10.63 -11.36 0.04
N ARG A 259 9.96 -10.87 -0.99
CA ARG A 259 10.55 -10.42 -2.26
C ARG A 259 10.92 -8.95 -2.25
N ALA A 260 10.38 -8.19 -1.30
CA ALA A 260 10.68 -6.77 -1.15
C ALA A 260 12.08 -6.57 -0.54
N THR A 261 12.90 -5.72 -1.15
CA THR A 261 14.30 -5.50 -0.76
C THR A 261 14.60 -4.07 -0.33
N ALA A 262 13.70 -3.12 -0.62
CA ALA A 262 13.86 -1.73 -0.23
C ALA A 262 13.83 -1.56 1.30
N PRO A 263 14.52 -0.56 1.88
CA PRO A 263 14.33 -0.22 3.29
C PRO A 263 12.86 0.08 3.60
N ALA A 264 12.36 -0.37 4.76
CA ALA A 264 10.97 -0.17 5.14
C ALA A 264 10.82 0.41 6.55
N LEU A 265 9.82 1.28 6.73
CA LEU A 265 9.34 1.73 8.04
C LEU A 265 7.88 1.26 8.22
N PHE A 266 7.70 0.23 9.03
CA PHE A 266 6.37 -0.28 9.38
C PHE A 266 5.76 0.45 10.55
N SER A 267 4.43 0.63 10.55
CA SER A 267 3.66 0.87 11.76
C SER A 267 2.67 -0.26 12.03
N ILE A 268 2.54 -0.65 13.29
CA ILE A 268 1.57 -1.65 13.76
C ILE A 268 0.92 -1.13 15.03
N ALA A 269 -0.40 -1.26 15.14
CA ALA A 269 -1.18 -0.84 16.30
C ALA A 269 -1.77 -2.07 17.01
N MET A 270 -1.57 -2.16 18.33
CA MET A 270 -1.91 -3.38 19.08
C MET A 270 -3.41 -3.52 19.39
N MET A 271 -4.18 -2.44 19.26
CA MET A 271 -5.65 -2.47 19.45
C MET A 271 -6.41 -2.35 18.13
N ASP A 272 -5.76 -2.71 17.01
CA ASP A 272 -6.38 -2.67 15.68
C ASP A 272 -7.34 -3.87 15.49
N GLU A 273 -8.63 -3.57 15.39
CA GLU A 273 -9.70 -4.56 15.17
C GLU A 273 -9.96 -4.84 13.68
N ILE A 274 -9.37 -4.04 12.78
CA ILE A 274 -9.58 -4.15 11.32
C ILE A 274 -8.43 -4.92 10.67
N CYS A 275 -7.19 -4.54 10.99
CA CYS A 275 -5.99 -5.25 10.60
C CYS A 275 -5.32 -5.85 11.85
N PRO A 276 -5.70 -7.07 12.26
CA PRO A 276 -5.20 -7.65 13.51
C PRO A 276 -3.68 -7.61 13.59
N PRO A 277 -3.08 -7.16 14.70
CA PRO A 277 -1.63 -6.94 14.79
C PRO A 277 -0.80 -8.16 14.42
N SER A 278 -1.20 -9.38 14.81
CA SER A 278 -0.44 -10.60 14.45
C SER A 278 -0.31 -10.79 12.95
N THR A 279 -1.30 -10.35 12.16
CA THR A 279 -1.26 -10.46 10.69
C THR A 279 -0.30 -9.43 10.09
N CYS A 280 -0.28 -8.21 10.62
CA CYS A 280 0.70 -7.19 10.25
C CYS A 280 2.13 -7.61 10.62
N PHE A 281 2.30 -8.21 11.81
CA PHE A 281 3.58 -8.79 12.23
C PHE A 281 4.03 -9.95 11.32
N ALA A 282 3.10 -10.73 10.76
CA ALA A 282 3.46 -11.77 9.80
C ALA A 282 4.13 -11.17 8.56
N ALA A 283 3.59 -10.08 8.00
CA ALA A 283 4.21 -9.36 6.89
C ALA A 283 5.56 -8.74 7.30
N TYR A 284 5.62 -8.10 8.47
CA TYR A 284 6.87 -7.54 9.00
C TYR A 284 7.97 -8.59 9.14
N HIS A 285 7.69 -9.73 9.76
CA HIS A 285 8.70 -10.78 9.96
C HIS A 285 9.18 -11.37 8.64
N ARG A 286 8.30 -11.51 7.66
CA ARG A 286 8.64 -12.06 6.32
C ARG A 286 9.28 -11.05 5.37
N TYR A 287 9.23 -9.76 5.67
CA TYR A 287 9.81 -8.73 4.81
C TYR A 287 11.30 -8.97 4.58
N GLY A 288 11.73 -8.98 3.31
CA GLY A 288 13.08 -9.40 2.90
C GLY A 288 14.17 -8.33 3.04
N GLY A 289 13.81 -7.05 2.98
CA GLY A 289 14.73 -5.93 3.09
C GLY A 289 15.02 -5.48 4.52
N PRO A 290 15.90 -4.47 4.69
CA PRO A 290 16.06 -3.76 5.97
C PRO A 290 14.72 -3.17 6.41
N LYS A 291 14.43 -3.23 7.71
CA LYS A 291 13.13 -2.79 8.21
C LYS A 291 13.18 -2.25 9.61
N ASP A 292 12.52 -1.12 9.82
CA ASP A 292 12.24 -0.51 11.11
C ASP A 292 10.76 -0.71 11.47
N LEU A 293 10.45 -0.74 12.77
CA LEU A 293 9.10 -0.94 13.28
C LEU A 293 8.75 0.15 14.30
N ARG A 294 7.54 0.71 14.16
CA ARG A 294 6.89 1.51 15.18
C ARG A 294 5.65 0.77 15.67
N VAL A 295 5.61 0.45 16.94
CA VAL A 295 4.46 -0.18 17.60
C VAL A 295 3.71 0.86 18.42
N TYR A 296 2.39 0.90 18.23
CA TYR A 296 1.47 1.77 18.94
C TYR A 296 0.57 0.92 19.83
N GLU A 297 0.94 0.78 21.11
CA GLU A 297 0.32 -0.19 22.01
C GLU A 297 -1.15 0.10 22.32
N PHE A 298 -1.54 1.38 22.34
CA PHE A 298 -2.87 1.83 22.75
C PHE A 298 -3.72 2.38 21.60
N ASN A 299 -3.22 2.28 20.37
CA ASN A 299 -3.92 2.77 19.18
C ASN A 299 -4.63 1.64 18.46
N GLY A 300 -5.73 2.01 17.79
CA GLY A 300 -6.46 1.15 16.87
C GLY A 300 -6.00 1.31 15.43
N HIS A 301 -6.94 1.26 14.50
CA HIS A 301 -6.67 1.28 13.06
C HIS A 301 -6.04 2.58 12.53
N GLU A 302 -6.01 3.65 13.30
CA GLU A 302 -5.31 4.90 12.95
C GLU A 302 -3.78 4.79 12.94
N GLY A 303 -3.21 3.73 13.52
CA GLY A 303 -1.80 3.35 13.38
C GLY A 303 -0.79 4.42 13.83
N GLY A 304 -1.07 5.18 14.91
CA GLY A 304 -0.24 6.29 15.38
C GLY A 304 -0.52 7.63 14.71
N GLY A 305 -1.35 7.68 13.65
CA GLY A 305 -1.89 8.89 13.05
C GLY A 305 -0.85 9.97 12.77
N ALA A 306 -1.09 11.20 13.26
CA ALA A 306 -0.20 12.34 13.03
C ALA A 306 1.20 12.17 13.65
N HIS A 307 1.32 11.45 14.77
CA HIS A 307 2.63 11.15 15.36
C HIS A 307 3.45 10.24 14.46
N HIS A 308 2.83 9.22 13.85
CA HIS A 308 3.52 8.36 12.89
C HIS A 308 3.91 9.13 11.62
N ARG A 309 3.04 10.01 11.11
CA ARG A 309 3.37 10.89 9.97
C ARG A 309 4.63 11.73 10.20
N ARG A 310 4.82 12.23 11.43
CA ARG A 310 6.06 12.93 11.81
C ARG A 310 7.28 12.00 11.75
N ALA A 311 7.16 10.76 12.23
CA ALA A 311 8.24 9.77 12.14
C ALA A 311 8.57 9.43 10.68
N GLN A 312 7.57 9.27 9.82
CA GLN A 312 7.74 9.05 8.38
C GLN A 312 8.47 10.21 7.70
N LEU A 313 8.11 11.47 8.00
CA LEU A 313 8.81 12.64 7.47
C LEU A 313 10.30 12.66 7.84
N THR A 314 10.62 12.31 9.08
CA THR A 314 12.01 12.23 9.54
C THR A 314 12.74 11.09 8.83
N TRP A 315 12.17 9.90 8.81
CA TRP A 315 12.75 8.72 8.17
C TRP A 315 12.98 8.93 6.67
N LEU A 316 11.99 9.51 5.97
CA LEU A 316 12.06 9.80 4.54
C LEU A 316 13.18 10.80 4.21
N ARG A 317 13.31 11.86 5.01
CA ARG A 317 14.38 12.83 4.85
C ARG A 317 15.75 12.15 4.99
N ASP A 318 15.93 11.36 6.04
CA ASP A 318 17.19 10.71 6.35
C ASP A 318 17.54 9.65 5.28
N LEU A 319 16.53 8.96 4.74
CA LEU A 319 16.68 7.97 3.67
C LEU A 319 17.10 8.60 2.33
N LEU A 320 16.49 9.73 1.95
CA LEU A 320 16.67 10.33 0.62
C LEU A 320 17.77 11.40 0.58
N THR A 321 18.29 11.83 1.74
CA THR A 321 19.43 12.73 1.81
C THR A 321 20.72 11.91 1.64
N PRO A 322 21.63 12.30 0.72
CA PRO A 322 22.92 11.64 0.63
C PRO A 322 23.63 11.69 1.99
N PRO A 323 24.34 10.63 2.40
CA PRO A 323 25.14 10.70 3.62
C PRO A 323 26.12 11.86 3.49
N GLY A 324 25.97 12.87 4.34
CA GLY A 324 26.98 13.92 4.50
C GLY A 324 28.33 13.28 4.86
N PRO A 325 29.46 14.00 4.71
CA PRO A 325 30.76 13.47 5.11
C PRO A 325 30.64 12.93 6.53
N ALA A 326 31.01 11.66 6.71
CA ALA A 326 30.78 10.88 7.92
C ALA A 326 31.22 11.64 9.19
N THR A 327 30.27 12.25 9.89
CA THR A 327 30.42 12.51 11.31
C THR A 327 30.09 11.17 11.99
N ALA A 328 31.13 10.56 12.58
CA ALA A 328 30.98 9.33 13.35
C ALA A 328 29.95 9.56 14.48
N GLY A 329 28.72 9.20 14.23
CA GLY A 329 27.58 9.26 15.15
C GLY A 329 27.08 7.84 15.39
N ALA A 330 26.87 7.52 16.65
CA ALA A 330 26.53 6.24 17.21
C ALA A 330 25.44 5.47 16.45
N PRO A 331 25.48 4.12 16.46
CA PRO A 331 24.43 3.31 15.86
C PRO A 331 23.08 3.62 16.51
N ALA A 332 22.04 3.74 15.68
CA ALA A 332 20.67 3.91 16.14
C ALA A 332 20.31 2.76 17.08
N ALA A 333 19.88 3.10 18.30
CA ALA A 333 19.45 2.12 19.28
C ALA A 333 18.23 1.35 18.73
N PRO A 334 18.21 0.03 18.88
CA PRO A 334 17.02 -0.74 18.54
C PRO A 334 15.92 -0.41 19.53
N TYR A 335 14.74 -0.10 19.02
CA TYR A 335 13.49 0.06 19.72
C TYR A 335 13.52 1.01 20.94
N ASP A 336 13.16 2.27 20.74
CA ASP A 336 12.93 3.20 21.83
C ASP A 336 11.46 3.16 22.28
N ALA A 337 11.21 2.40 23.35
CA ALA A 337 9.91 2.26 24.01
C ALA A 337 9.53 3.50 24.87
N GLN A 338 10.23 4.62 24.76
CA GLN A 338 10.10 5.74 25.70
C GLN A 338 9.23 6.90 25.25
N HIS A 339 8.50 6.81 24.12
CA HIS A 339 7.52 7.84 23.74
C HIS A 339 6.22 7.20 23.21
N ALA A 340 5.56 6.36 24.01
CA ALA A 340 4.16 5.99 23.86
C ALA A 340 3.28 6.95 24.68
#